data_16af14da1933f6d005ee0bdc4ab14ab8
#
_entry.id   16af14da1933f6d005ee0bdc4ab14ab8
#
_cell.length_a   1.000
_cell.length_b   1.000
_cell.length_c   1.000
_cell.angle_alpha   90.00
_cell.angle_beta   90.00
_cell.angle_gamma   90.00
#
_symmetry.space_group_name_H-M   'P 1'
#
loop_
_entity.id
_entity.type
_entity.pdbx_description
1 polymer ?
#
loop_
_entity_poly.entity_id
_entity_poly.type
_entity_poly.pdbx_seq_one_letter_code
_entity_poly.pdbx_strand_id
1 'polypeptide(L)'
;DAPTFVCPKRVAAAEALLKAYPTVNVIISDDGLQHYSLHRDVELAVVGARGLGNGWVLPAGPLREPPSRLDEVDAIVLNATEDVVTSSTPRYVATSGFTNAINYATGEIVSLDTLSRMQFKKGLKAVAMAGIAVPERFFSMLKAHGLEVRPIALPDHYDYSKNPFKDCEADLIFITEKDAVKCRKHADLKK
;
A
#
# COMPACT_ATOMS: atom_id res chain seq x y z
N ASP A 1 7.61 3.64 15.66
CA ASP A 1 8.08 3.28 14.30
C ASP A 1 9.07 2.14 14.41
N ALA A 2 8.90 1.08 13.57
CA ALA A 2 9.84 -0.03 13.52
C ALA A 2 11.09 0.38 12.71
N PRO A 3 12.31 -0.04 13.11
CA PRO A 3 13.51 0.23 12.33
C PRO A 3 13.43 -0.46 10.96
N THR A 4 13.72 0.28 9.90
CA THR A 4 13.68 -0.23 8.52
C THR A 4 15.06 -0.12 7.88
N PHE A 5 15.55 -1.24 7.31
CA PHE A 5 16.81 -1.32 6.61
C PHE A 5 16.60 -1.76 5.16
N VAL A 6 17.26 -1.12 4.22
CA VAL A 6 17.14 -1.39 2.79
C VAL A 6 18.51 -1.74 2.21
N CYS A 7 18.60 -2.93 1.61
CA CYS A 7 19.81 -3.37 0.91
C CYS A 7 19.43 -4.44 -0.14
N PRO A 8 20.02 -4.42 -1.35
CA PRO A 8 19.83 -5.50 -2.33
C PRO A 8 20.20 -6.89 -1.79
N LYS A 9 21.23 -6.95 -0.92
CA LYS A 9 21.61 -8.17 -0.20
C LYS A 9 20.84 -8.24 1.12
N ARG A 10 19.74 -8.99 1.17
CA ARG A 10 18.83 -9.06 2.33
C ARG A 10 19.53 -9.54 3.61
N VAL A 11 20.45 -10.50 3.50
CA VAL A 11 21.25 -10.98 4.66
C VAL A 11 22.03 -9.83 5.28
N ALA A 12 22.73 -9.02 4.47
CA ALA A 12 23.49 -7.89 4.97
C ALA A 12 22.60 -6.82 5.62
N ALA A 13 21.36 -6.62 5.09
CA ALA A 13 20.40 -5.73 5.73
C ALA A 13 19.98 -6.25 7.11
N ALA A 14 19.70 -7.55 7.23
CA ALA A 14 19.31 -8.19 8.49
C ALA A 14 20.45 -8.11 9.53
N GLU A 15 21.69 -8.41 9.13
CA GLU A 15 22.88 -8.29 9.99
C GLU A 15 23.09 -6.86 10.50
N ALA A 16 22.98 -5.87 9.59
CA ALA A 16 23.12 -4.46 9.95
C ALA A 16 22.01 -4.00 10.90
N LEU A 17 20.77 -4.46 10.68
CA LEU A 17 19.63 -4.19 11.56
C LEU A 17 19.86 -4.75 12.96
N LEU A 18 20.24 -6.03 13.07
CA LEU A 18 20.50 -6.68 14.36
C LEU A 18 21.69 -6.06 15.11
N LYS A 19 22.71 -5.61 14.37
CA LYS A 19 23.84 -4.88 14.96
C LYS A 19 23.40 -3.53 15.54
N ALA A 20 22.51 -2.82 14.85
CA ALA A 20 22.03 -1.51 15.30
C ALA A 20 20.95 -1.63 16.39
N TYR A 21 20.16 -2.69 16.36
CA TYR A 21 19.03 -2.94 17.25
C TYR A 21 19.07 -4.38 17.82
N PRO A 22 19.95 -4.67 18.78
CA PRO A 22 20.17 -6.03 19.30
C PRO A 22 18.97 -6.66 20.01
N THR A 23 17.97 -5.86 20.37
CA THR A 23 16.74 -6.32 21.04
C THR A 23 15.65 -6.76 20.07
N VAL A 24 15.87 -6.61 18.76
CA VAL A 24 14.91 -7.11 17.74
C VAL A 24 14.91 -8.63 17.76
N ASN A 25 13.71 -9.19 17.89
CA ASN A 25 13.48 -10.64 17.92
C ASN A 25 12.65 -11.14 16.73
N VAL A 26 12.10 -10.24 15.91
CA VAL A 26 11.37 -10.55 14.68
C VAL A 26 11.83 -9.63 13.58
N ILE A 27 12.16 -10.18 12.41
CA ILE A 27 12.47 -9.43 11.18
C ILE A 27 11.42 -9.77 10.14
N ILE A 28 10.77 -8.75 9.57
CA ILE A 28 9.82 -8.90 8.47
C ILE A 28 10.53 -8.48 7.18
N SER A 29 10.58 -9.41 6.20
CA SER A 29 11.15 -9.14 4.88
C SER A 29 10.02 -8.88 3.87
N ASP A 30 9.94 -7.65 3.37
CA ASP A 30 9.01 -7.29 2.29
C ASP A 30 9.54 -7.81 0.94
N ASP A 31 8.62 -8.41 0.13
CA ASP A 31 8.92 -9.07 -1.16
C ASP A 31 10.07 -10.09 -1.03
N GLY A 32 10.02 -10.91 0.03
CA GLY A 32 11.11 -11.78 0.46
C GLY A 32 11.12 -13.19 -0.12
N LEU A 33 10.04 -13.67 -0.75
CA LEU A 33 9.88 -15.09 -1.12
C LEU A 33 11.00 -15.62 -2.02
N GLN A 34 11.53 -14.83 -2.95
CA GLN A 34 12.62 -15.21 -3.85
C GLN A 34 14.03 -14.94 -3.29
N HIS A 35 14.16 -14.44 -2.06
CA HIS A 35 15.45 -14.21 -1.43
C HIS A 35 15.94 -15.42 -0.63
N TYR A 36 16.19 -16.54 -1.31
CA TYR A 36 16.54 -17.83 -0.73
C TYR A 36 17.81 -17.86 0.13
N SER A 37 18.68 -16.86 0.00
CA SER A 37 19.85 -16.72 0.86
C SER A 37 19.53 -16.25 2.30
N LEU A 38 18.34 -15.70 2.51
CA LEU A 38 17.86 -15.29 3.83
C LEU A 38 17.06 -16.46 4.43
N HIS A 39 17.54 -17.02 5.54
CA HIS A 39 16.77 -18.00 6.30
C HIS A 39 15.46 -17.39 6.81
N ARG A 40 14.41 -18.17 6.82
CA ARG A 40 13.06 -17.77 7.26
C ARG A 40 12.44 -18.87 8.10
N ASP A 41 11.79 -18.45 9.16
CA ASP A 41 11.03 -19.33 10.05
C ASP A 41 9.57 -19.43 9.60
N VAL A 42 9.06 -18.37 8.95
CA VAL A 42 7.68 -18.31 8.43
C VAL A 42 7.66 -17.60 7.06
N GLU A 43 6.91 -18.18 6.13
CA GLU A 43 6.67 -17.65 4.80
C GLU A 43 5.19 -17.35 4.57
N LEU A 44 4.88 -16.09 4.23
CA LEU A 44 3.53 -15.66 3.91
C LEU A 44 3.47 -15.23 2.43
N ALA A 45 2.65 -15.91 1.65
CA ALA A 45 2.38 -15.49 0.26
C ALA A 45 1.19 -14.53 0.24
N VAL A 46 1.40 -13.29 -0.24
CA VAL A 46 0.31 -12.32 -0.40
C VAL A 46 -0.18 -12.33 -1.83
N VAL A 47 -1.47 -12.67 -2.02
CA VAL A 47 -2.10 -12.76 -3.34
C VAL A 47 -3.18 -11.68 -3.46
N GLY A 48 -3.04 -10.82 -4.49
CA GLY A 48 -4.01 -9.77 -4.80
C GLY A 48 -5.20 -10.27 -5.62
N ALA A 49 -6.13 -9.36 -5.93
CA ALA A 49 -7.38 -9.65 -6.66
C ALA A 49 -7.18 -10.27 -8.06
N ARG A 50 -6.02 -10.08 -8.69
CA ARG A 50 -5.69 -10.70 -9.97
C ARG A 50 -5.31 -12.18 -9.86
N GLY A 51 -5.21 -12.70 -8.62
CA GLY A 51 -4.78 -14.08 -8.36
C GLY A 51 -3.41 -14.37 -8.97
N LEU A 52 -3.30 -15.52 -9.59
CA LEU A 52 -2.08 -16.00 -10.26
C LEU A 52 -2.02 -15.64 -11.75
N GLY A 53 -2.97 -14.83 -12.25
CA GLY A 53 -3.06 -14.50 -13.67
C GLY A 53 -3.35 -15.72 -14.52
N ASN A 54 -2.52 -15.96 -15.56
CA ASN A 54 -2.64 -17.16 -16.41
C ASN A 54 -1.93 -18.40 -15.84
N GLY A 55 -1.36 -18.32 -14.64
CA GLY A 55 -0.67 -19.43 -13.97
C GLY A 55 0.73 -19.73 -14.49
N TRP A 56 1.24 -18.96 -15.46
CA TRP A 56 2.57 -19.20 -16.05
C TRP A 56 3.63 -18.28 -15.43
N VAL A 57 4.84 -18.81 -15.37
CA VAL A 57 6.01 -18.01 -14.96
C VAL A 57 6.52 -17.12 -16.10
N LEU A 58 7.28 -16.10 -15.76
CA LEU A 58 7.95 -15.22 -16.71
C LEU A 58 8.81 -16.05 -17.71
N PRO A 59 8.83 -15.68 -18.99
CA PRO A 59 8.14 -14.55 -19.64
C PRO A 59 6.72 -14.88 -20.14
N ALA A 60 6.23 -16.12 -20.01
CA ALA A 60 4.93 -16.55 -20.53
C ALA A 60 3.75 -16.06 -19.69
N GLY A 61 3.97 -15.67 -18.45
CA GLY A 61 2.99 -15.14 -17.52
C GLY A 61 3.62 -14.22 -16.48
N PRO A 62 2.82 -13.77 -15.49
CA PRO A 62 3.26 -12.77 -14.52
C PRO A 62 4.04 -13.35 -13.34
N LEU A 63 4.08 -14.66 -13.19
CA LEU A 63 4.63 -15.29 -11.97
C LEU A 63 6.16 -15.33 -12.00
N ARG A 64 6.77 -15.16 -10.82
CA ARG A 64 8.22 -15.36 -10.61
C ARG A 64 8.56 -16.81 -10.32
N GLU A 65 7.59 -17.57 -9.79
CA GLU A 65 7.68 -18.98 -9.41
C GLU A 65 6.39 -19.72 -9.80
N PRO A 66 6.43 -21.05 -9.96
CA PRO A 66 5.24 -21.80 -10.32
C PRO A 66 4.17 -21.77 -9.23
N PRO A 67 2.88 -21.92 -9.56
CA PRO A 67 1.78 -21.93 -8.59
C PRO A 67 1.96 -22.93 -7.44
N SER A 68 2.61 -24.07 -7.67
CA SER A 68 2.92 -25.07 -6.65
C SER A 68 3.74 -24.54 -5.48
N ARG A 69 4.44 -23.41 -5.67
CA ARG A 69 5.16 -22.76 -4.57
C ARG A 69 4.22 -22.33 -3.42
N LEU A 70 2.94 -22.13 -3.69
CA LEU A 70 1.95 -21.82 -2.66
C LEU A 70 1.65 -22.98 -1.72
N ASP A 71 1.95 -24.21 -2.11
CA ASP A 71 1.79 -25.38 -1.24
C ASP A 71 2.98 -25.59 -0.28
N GLU A 72 4.03 -24.79 -0.43
CA GLU A 72 5.25 -24.83 0.38
C GLU A 72 5.35 -23.72 1.42
N VAL A 73 4.48 -22.68 1.33
CA VAL A 73 4.46 -21.57 2.29
C VAL A 73 3.60 -21.92 3.51
N ASP A 74 3.82 -21.24 4.64
CA ASP A 74 3.07 -21.49 5.87
C ASP A 74 1.64 -20.95 5.81
N ALA A 75 1.42 -19.87 5.09
CA ALA A 75 0.08 -19.32 4.88
C ALA A 75 -0.01 -18.42 3.63
N ILE A 76 -1.23 -18.34 3.11
CA ILE A 76 -1.59 -17.45 2.00
C ILE A 76 -2.50 -16.34 2.54
N VAL A 77 -2.12 -15.09 2.29
CA VAL A 77 -2.91 -13.91 2.65
C VAL A 77 -3.58 -13.38 1.38
N LEU A 78 -4.90 -13.46 1.31
CA LEU A 78 -5.69 -13.00 0.18
C LEU A 78 -6.07 -11.53 0.40
N ASN A 79 -5.55 -10.64 -0.44
CA ASN A 79 -5.97 -9.24 -0.50
C ASN A 79 -7.03 -9.07 -1.60
N ALA A 80 -8.10 -9.85 -1.50
CA ALA A 80 -9.19 -9.97 -2.48
C ALA A 80 -10.50 -10.27 -1.76
N THR A 81 -11.62 -10.02 -2.43
CA THR A 81 -12.98 -10.35 -1.94
C THR A 81 -13.39 -11.78 -2.24
N GLU A 82 -12.71 -12.43 -3.17
CA GLU A 82 -12.98 -13.81 -3.62
C GLU A 82 -11.74 -14.69 -3.45
N ASP A 83 -11.96 -15.99 -3.34
CA ASP A 83 -10.87 -16.97 -3.31
C ASP A 83 -10.35 -17.19 -4.73
N VAL A 84 -9.23 -16.54 -5.02
CA VAL A 84 -8.59 -16.52 -6.35
C VAL A 84 -7.46 -17.54 -6.49
N VAL A 85 -7.30 -18.42 -5.49
CA VAL A 85 -6.19 -19.40 -5.43
C VAL A 85 -6.69 -20.75 -4.96
N THR A 86 -6.27 -21.79 -5.65
CA THR A 86 -6.46 -23.19 -5.21
C THR A 86 -5.16 -23.70 -4.61
N SER A 87 -5.15 -23.98 -3.31
CA SER A 87 -4.03 -24.55 -2.56
C SER A 87 -4.56 -25.21 -1.30
N SER A 88 -3.84 -26.19 -0.76
CA SER A 88 -4.12 -26.82 0.53
C SER A 88 -3.60 -26.00 1.72
N THR A 89 -2.73 -25.03 1.46
CA THR A 89 -2.15 -24.13 2.47
C THR A 89 -3.21 -23.28 3.16
N PRO A 90 -3.12 -23.04 4.48
CA PRO A 90 -4.04 -22.18 5.21
C PRO A 90 -4.17 -20.78 4.56
N ARG A 91 -5.41 -20.32 4.41
CA ARG A 91 -5.72 -19.03 3.74
C ARG A 91 -6.40 -18.08 4.68
N TYR A 92 -5.97 -16.82 4.64
CA TYR A 92 -6.52 -15.74 5.44
C TYR A 92 -6.88 -14.56 4.54
N VAL A 93 -8.05 -13.99 4.74
CA VAL A 93 -8.47 -12.80 3.99
C VAL A 93 -7.99 -11.55 4.73
N ALA A 94 -7.20 -10.73 4.05
CA ALA A 94 -6.82 -9.41 4.55
C ALA A 94 -7.80 -8.36 4.01
N THR A 95 -8.48 -7.68 4.92
CA THR A 95 -9.28 -6.50 4.58
C THR A 95 -8.42 -5.25 4.77
N SER A 96 -8.30 -4.45 3.72
CA SER A 96 -7.65 -3.14 3.81
C SER A 96 -8.71 -2.08 3.99
N GLY A 97 -8.54 -1.23 5.00
CA GLY A 97 -9.39 -0.09 5.24
C GLY A 97 -8.59 1.00 5.94
N PHE A 98 -9.06 2.22 5.85
CA PHE A 98 -8.55 3.33 6.65
C PHE A 98 -9.74 4.11 7.19
N THR A 99 -9.63 4.55 8.43
CA THR A 99 -10.68 5.29 9.13
C THR A 99 -10.30 6.75 9.37
N ASN A 100 -9.02 7.05 9.20
CA ASN A 100 -8.46 8.36 9.50
C ASN A 100 -7.68 8.92 8.32
N ALA A 101 -7.63 10.23 8.23
CA ALA A 101 -6.71 10.99 7.40
C ALA A 101 -5.73 11.78 8.30
N ILE A 102 -4.53 11.97 7.81
CA ILE A 102 -3.51 12.81 8.47
C ILE A 102 -3.39 14.09 7.68
N ASN A 103 -3.58 15.23 8.33
CA ASN A 103 -3.32 16.50 7.70
C ASN A 103 -1.82 16.62 7.41
N TYR A 104 -1.48 16.73 6.14
CA TYR A 104 -0.09 16.70 5.69
C TYR A 104 0.75 17.87 6.24
N ALA A 105 0.14 19.05 6.45
CA ALA A 105 0.82 20.22 6.93
C ALA A 105 1.01 20.23 8.46
N THR A 106 -0.01 19.81 9.21
CA THR A 106 -0.02 19.89 10.68
C THR A 106 0.30 18.58 11.38
N GLY A 107 0.16 17.43 10.68
CA GLY A 107 0.24 16.10 11.29
C GLY A 107 -0.99 15.71 12.10
N GLU A 108 -2.03 16.52 12.13
CA GLU A 108 -3.27 16.24 12.84
C GLU A 108 -3.99 15.02 12.23
N ILE A 109 -4.44 14.12 13.09
CA ILE A 109 -5.20 12.94 12.69
C ILE A 109 -6.69 13.25 12.84
N VAL A 110 -7.45 13.10 11.75
CA VAL A 110 -8.89 13.36 11.70
C VAL A 110 -9.60 12.13 11.14
N SER A 111 -10.70 11.70 11.77
CA SER A 111 -11.49 10.58 11.25
C SER A 111 -12.18 10.97 9.94
N LEU A 112 -12.30 10.02 9.00
CA LEU A 112 -12.99 10.23 7.73
C LEU A 112 -14.46 10.58 7.93
N ASP A 113 -15.10 9.99 8.94
CA ASP A 113 -16.50 10.32 9.28
C ASP A 113 -16.65 11.77 9.74
N THR A 114 -15.64 12.31 10.44
CA THR A 114 -15.63 13.73 10.81
C THR A 114 -15.45 14.61 9.59
N LEU A 115 -14.54 14.25 8.69
CA LEU A 115 -14.32 14.98 7.44
C LEU A 115 -15.55 14.94 6.53
N SER A 116 -16.23 13.80 6.43
CA SER A 116 -17.48 13.65 5.68
C SER A 116 -18.57 14.58 6.23
N ARG A 117 -18.76 14.59 7.56
CA ARG A 117 -19.73 15.52 8.20
C ARG A 117 -19.36 16.98 7.98
N MET A 118 -18.08 17.32 8.04
CA MET A 118 -17.60 18.68 7.77
C MET A 118 -17.83 19.08 6.30
N GLN A 119 -17.53 18.17 5.38
CA GLN A 119 -17.75 18.35 3.95
C GLN A 119 -19.22 18.65 3.67
N PHE A 120 -20.14 17.82 4.16
CA PHE A 120 -21.59 18.00 3.99
C PHE A 120 -22.08 19.32 4.59
N LYS A 121 -21.69 19.61 5.85
CA LYS A 121 -22.16 20.80 6.57
C LYS A 121 -21.67 22.11 5.96
N LYS A 122 -20.45 22.14 5.40
CA LYS A 122 -19.81 23.35 4.87
C LYS A 122 -19.83 23.43 3.34
N GLY A 123 -20.32 22.38 2.63
CA GLY A 123 -20.31 22.32 1.17
C GLY A 123 -18.90 22.28 0.58
N LEU A 124 -17.92 21.64 1.26
CA LEU A 124 -16.52 21.65 0.84
C LEU A 124 -16.32 20.79 -0.42
N LYS A 125 -15.59 21.34 -1.38
CA LYS A 125 -15.14 20.61 -2.57
C LYS A 125 -13.98 19.70 -2.21
N ALA A 126 -14.09 18.41 -2.51
CA ALA A 126 -13.03 17.45 -2.25
C ALA A 126 -12.55 16.75 -3.53
N VAL A 127 -11.25 16.56 -3.61
CA VAL A 127 -10.57 15.80 -4.67
C VAL A 127 -9.80 14.65 -4.05
N ALA A 128 -9.84 13.50 -4.68
CA ALA A 128 -8.97 12.37 -4.32
C ALA A 128 -8.02 12.06 -5.48
N MET A 129 -6.74 12.01 -5.20
CA MET A 129 -5.69 11.83 -6.19
C MET A 129 -4.77 10.69 -5.79
N ALA A 130 -4.46 9.77 -6.71
CA ALA A 130 -3.62 8.63 -6.41
C ALA A 130 -2.79 8.16 -7.61
N GLY A 131 -1.48 7.97 -7.38
CA GLY A 131 -0.49 7.42 -8.31
C GLY A 131 -0.09 5.99 -7.91
N ILE A 132 -1.07 5.09 -7.85
CA ILE A 132 -0.92 3.69 -7.48
C ILE A 132 -1.59 2.78 -8.52
N ALA A 133 -1.25 1.49 -8.53
CA ALA A 133 -1.70 0.53 -9.54
C ALA A 133 -3.23 0.36 -9.63
N VAL A 134 -3.97 0.52 -8.52
CA VAL A 134 -5.44 0.39 -8.47
C VAL A 134 -6.02 1.57 -7.69
N PRO A 135 -6.07 2.77 -8.28
CA PRO A 135 -6.54 3.99 -7.61
C PRO A 135 -8.04 3.96 -7.28
N GLU A 136 -8.84 3.21 -8.03
CA GLU A 136 -10.28 3.07 -7.82
C GLU A 136 -10.62 2.54 -6.44
N ARG A 137 -9.78 1.65 -5.89
CA ARG A 137 -9.96 1.12 -4.53
C ARG A 137 -9.85 2.23 -3.49
N PHE A 138 -8.87 3.11 -3.62
CA PHE A 138 -8.71 4.28 -2.74
C PHE A 138 -9.91 5.21 -2.81
N PHE A 139 -10.38 5.52 -4.02
CA PHE A 139 -11.55 6.38 -4.21
C PHE A 139 -12.83 5.76 -3.65
N SER A 140 -13.04 4.47 -3.85
CA SER A 140 -14.19 3.73 -3.32
C SER A 140 -14.20 3.70 -1.80
N MET A 141 -13.03 3.57 -1.17
CA MET A 141 -12.92 3.58 0.30
C MET A 141 -13.29 4.95 0.88
N LEU A 142 -12.88 6.06 0.27
CA LEU A 142 -13.30 7.40 0.69
C LEU A 142 -14.82 7.58 0.57
N LYS A 143 -15.40 7.12 -0.55
CA LYS A 143 -16.85 7.16 -0.78
C LYS A 143 -17.63 6.30 0.23
N ALA A 144 -17.09 5.15 0.63
CA ALA A 144 -17.70 4.28 1.65
C ALA A 144 -17.81 4.97 3.02
N HIS A 145 -16.94 5.95 3.31
CA HIS A 145 -17.03 6.83 4.48
C HIS A 145 -17.91 8.07 4.26
N GLY A 146 -18.69 8.12 3.16
CA GLY A 146 -19.59 9.22 2.85
C GLY A 146 -18.93 10.49 2.35
N LEU A 147 -17.68 10.42 1.90
CA LEU A 147 -16.99 11.54 1.27
C LEU A 147 -17.35 11.63 -0.23
N GLU A 148 -17.80 12.78 -0.66
CA GLU A 148 -18.00 13.09 -2.08
C GLU A 148 -16.71 13.64 -2.67
N VAL A 149 -15.95 12.78 -3.36
CA VAL A 149 -14.66 13.16 -3.93
C VAL A 149 -14.68 13.11 -5.45
N ARG A 150 -14.08 14.09 -6.10
CA ARG A 150 -13.74 14.03 -7.52
C ARG A 150 -12.45 13.21 -7.67
N PRO A 151 -12.47 12.03 -8.30
CA PRO A 151 -11.31 11.19 -8.44
C PRO A 151 -10.38 11.69 -9.55
N ILE A 152 -9.06 11.63 -9.30
CA ILE A 152 -8.01 11.89 -10.28
C ILE A 152 -6.99 10.75 -10.18
N ALA A 153 -7.03 9.84 -11.15
CA ALA A 153 -6.03 8.80 -11.26
C ALA A 153 -4.77 9.37 -11.93
N LEU A 154 -3.63 9.22 -11.28
CA LEU A 154 -2.32 9.49 -11.84
C LEU A 154 -1.70 8.16 -12.35
N PRO A 155 -0.73 8.21 -13.28
CA PRO A 155 0.04 7.03 -13.66
C PRO A 155 0.62 6.32 -12.44
N ASP A 156 0.68 4.98 -12.48
CA ASP A 156 1.32 4.23 -11.40
C ASP A 156 2.78 4.67 -11.26
N HIS A 157 3.25 4.77 -10.01
CA HIS A 157 4.56 5.31 -9.67
C HIS A 157 4.80 6.76 -10.11
N TYR A 158 3.76 7.58 -10.29
CA TYR A 158 3.90 9.01 -10.58
C TYR A 158 4.96 9.64 -9.66
N ASP A 159 5.90 10.38 -10.24
CA ASP A 159 7.10 10.85 -9.53
C ASP A 159 6.91 12.20 -8.82
N TYR A 160 5.76 12.86 -9.07
CA TYR A 160 5.47 14.20 -8.55
C TYR A 160 6.54 15.26 -8.91
N SER A 161 7.25 15.09 -10.04
CA SER A 161 8.18 16.11 -10.55
C SER A 161 7.47 17.41 -10.91
N LYS A 162 6.21 17.31 -11.33
CA LYS A 162 5.28 18.43 -11.52
C LYS A 162 4.25 18.41 -10.40
N ASN A 163 3.88 19.60 -9.89
CA ASN A 163 2.83 19.71 -8.88
C ASN A 163 1.45 19.44 -9.52
N PRO A 164 0.81 18.29 -9.28
CA PRO A 164 -0.49 17.97 -9.87
C PRO A 164 -1.65 18.72 -9.19
N PHE A 165 -1.37 19.42 -8.09
CA PHE A 165 -2.37 20.13 -7.29
C PHE A 165 -2.51 21.60 -7.67
N LYS A 166 -1.59 22.15 -8.52
CA LYS A 166 -1.49 23.59 -8.81
C LYS A 166 -2.79 24.19 -9.34
N ASP A 167 -3.50 23.43 -10.17
CA ASP A 167 -4.75 23.90 -10.79
C ASP A 167 -5.98 23.19 -10.18
N CYS A 168 -5.84 22.64 -8.97
CA CYS A 168 -6.88 21.89 -8.31
C CYS A 168 -7.71 22.82 -7.42
N GLU A 169 -8.89 23.23 -7.89
CA GLU A 169 -9.87 23.97 -7.09
C GLU A 169 -10.59 23.02 -6.13
N ALA A 170 -10.04 22.82 -4.95
CA ALA A 170 -10.62 22.00 -3.90
C ALA A 170 -10.25 22.54 -2.51
N ASP A 171 -11.17 22.37 -1.57
CA ASP A 171 -10.94 22.70 -0.15
C ASP A 171 -10.24 21.55 0.58
N LEU A 172 -10.43 20.31 0.10
CA LEU A 172 -9.82 19.10 0.62
C LEU A 172 -9.19 18.30 -0.52
N ILE A 173 -7.93 17.91 -0.35
CA ILE A 173 -7.23 17.01 -1.29
C ILE A 173 -6.78 15.78 -0.52
N PHE A 174 -7.32 14.62 -0.92
CA PHE A 174 -6.93 13.33 -0.37
C PHE A 174 -5.90 12.66 -1.28
N ILE A 175 -4.81 12.22 -0.70
CA ILE A 175 -3.76 11.44 -1.38
C ILE A 175 -3.41 10.22 -0.54
N THR A 176 -2.82 9.19 -1.16
CA THR A 176 -2.31 8.04 -0.41
C THR A 176 -1.03 8.40 0.35
N GLU A 177 -0.71 7.67 1.43
CA GLU A 177 0.54 7.86 2.16
C GLU A 177 1.77 7.66 1.26
N LYS A 178 1.71 6.68 0.35
CA LYS A 178 2.75 6.43 -0.67
C LYS A 178 3.00 7.66 -1.55
N ASP A 179 1.94 8.37 -1.93
CA ASP A 179 2.02 9.59 -2.72
C ASP A 179 2.48 10.76 -1.87
N ALA A 180 2.01 10.87 -0.62
CA ALA A 180 2.38 11.93 0.31
C ALA A 180 3.91 11.99 0.56
N VAL A 181 4.57 10.84 0.66
CA VAL A 181 6.04 10.77 0.81
C VAL A 181 6.75 11.43 -0.37
N LYS A 182 6.23 11.24 -1.60
CA LYS A 182 6.80 11.85 -2.81
C LYS A 182 6.52 13.34 -2.91
N CYS A 183 5.38 13.79 -2.35
CA CYS A 183 4.99 15.19 -2.32
C CYS A 183 5.84 16.06 -1.39
N ARG A 184 6.65 15.49 -0.49
CA ARG A 184 7.52 16.22 0.44
C ARG A 184 8.47 17.22 -0.24
N LYS A 185 8.73 17.05 -1.53
CA LYS A 185 9.58 17.96 -2.34
C LYS A 185 8.89 19.27 -2.69
N HIS A 186 7.56 19.35 -2.56
CA HIS A 186 6.77 20.55 -2.89
C HIS A 186 6.45 21.33 -1.61
N ALA A 187 7.22 22.40 -1.35
CA ALA A 187 7.04 23.26 -0.17
C ALA A 187 5.69 23.99 -0.14
N ASP A 188 5.09 24.20 -1.29
CA ASP A 188 3.81 24.90 -1.52
C ASP A 188 2.58 24.08 -1.04
N LEU A 189 2.73 22.79 -0.76
CA LEU A 189 1.66 21.96 -0.18
C LEU A 189 1.52 22.11 1.35
N LYS A 190 2.36 22.94 1.95
CA LYS A 190 2.31 23.24 3.39
C LYS A 190 1.49 24.48 3.75
N LYS A 191 0.77 25.06 2.80
CA LYS A 191 -0.08 26.24 3.00
C LYS A 191 -1.54 25.89 3.12
#